data_3028c8233866895a639332579100f836
#
_entry.id   3028c8233866895a639332579100f836
#
_cell.length_a   1.000
_cell.length_b   1.000
_cell.length_c   1.000
_cell.angle_alpha   90.00
_cell.angle_beta   90.00
_cell.angle_gamma   90.00
#
_symmetry.space_group_name_H-M   'P 1'
#
loop_
_entity.id
_entity.type
_entity.pdbx_description
1 polymer ?
#
loop_
_entity_poly.entity_id
_entity_poly.type
_entity_poly.pdbx_seq_one_letter_code
_entity_poly.pdbx_strand_id
1 'polypeptide(L)'
;MATLSEDMKTFIENNLSWIATISKDGELDLGPKMSMFVLDNNHLAYHERTAGQHFKNLQDGSQLVVAVANLAEKKGYRFRGTVTLHTDDAIYEEQVRVAEEKGTKKPAAVPVMEINEIQDLTSGANAGKTIAKD
;
A
#
# COMPACT_ATOMS: atom_id res chain seq x y z
N MET A 1 -4.15 11.16 -10.56
CA MET A 1 -3.72 9.86 -10.00
C MET A 1 -2.71 9.22 -10.92
N ALA A 2 -1.66 8.66 -10.35
CA ALA A 2 -0.70 7.88 -11.13
C ALA A 2 -1.27 6.49 -11.41
N THR A 3 -0.99 5.93 -12.58
CA THR A 3 -1.59 4.69 -13.06
C THR A 3 -0.60 3.54 -13.04
N LEU A 4 -1.01 2.41 -12.48
CA LEU A 4 -0.23 1.17 -12.45
C LEU A 4 -0.25 0.50 -13.83
N SER A 5 0.92 0.04 -14.29
CA SER A 5 1.00 -0.86 -15.44
C SER A 5 0.63 -2.28 -15.01
N GLU A 6 0.33 -3.14 -15.97
CA GLU A 6 0.05 -4.56 -15.68
C GLU A 6 1.25 -5.25 -15.01
N ASP A 7 2.47 -4.92 -15.43
CA ASP A 7 3.69 -5.46 -14.81
C ASP A 7 3.80 -5.04 -13.34
N MET A 8 3.48 -3.79 -13.01
CA MET A 8 3.48 -3.32 -11.62
C MET A 8 2.46 -4.05 -10.77
N LYS A 9 1.25 -4.27 -11.30
CA LYS A 9 0.19 -5.00 -10.59
C LYS A 9 0.63 -6.42 -10.26
N THR A 10 1.18 -7.14 -11.23
CA THR A 10 1.69 -8.49 -11.04
C THR A 10 2.82 -8.51 -10.02
N PHE A 11 3.73 -7.53 -10.10
CA PHE A 11 4.85 -7.42 -9.17
C PHE A 11 4.38 -7.21 -7.72
N ILE A 12 3.42 -6.33 -7.51
CA ILE A 12 2.83 -6.08 -6.19
C ILE A 12 2.18 -7.34 -5.63
N GLU A 13 1.43 -8.05 -6.45
CA GLU A 13 0.70 -9.26 -6.02
C GLU A 13 1.65 -10.41 -5.66
N ASN A 14 2.84 -10.45 -6.25
CA ASN A 14 3.79 -11.56 -6.09
C ASN A 14 4.94 -11.27 -5.11
N ASN A 15 5.00 -10.10 -4.52
CA ASN A 15 6.09 -9.72 -3.62
C ASN A 15 5.57 -9.09 -2.35
N LEU A 16 6.39 -9.11 -1.30
CA LEU A 16 6.04 -8.50 -0.03
C LEU A 16 6.09 -6.98 -0.12
N SER A 17 5.03 -6.32 0.33
CA SER A 17 4.97 -4.87 0.44
C SER A 17 5.36 -4.42 1.84
N TRP A 18 6.10 -3.32 1.90
CA TRP A 18 6.45 -2.62 3.14
C TRP A 18 5.80 -1.25 3.12
N ILE A 19 5.30 -0.80 4.26
CA ILE A 19 4.69 0.52 4.37
C ILE A 19 5.44 1.40 5.35
N ALA A 20 5.42 2.71 5.09
CA ALA A 20 5.95 3.72 5.98
C ALA A 20 4.88 4.78 6.23
N THR A 21 4.77 5.21 7.47
CA THR A 21 3.91 6.30 7.91
C THR A 21 4.66 7.16 8.91
N ILE A 22 4.12 8.33 9.23
CA ILE A 22 4.73 9.25 10.19
C ILE A 22 3.69 9.70 11.21
N SER A 23 4.09 9.77 12.49
CA SER A 23 3.23 10.28 13.54
C SER A 23 3.14 11.80 13.52
N LYS A 24 2.21 12.35 14.28
CA LYS A 24 2.11 13.81 14.47
C LYS A 24 3.39 14.42 15.04
N ASP A 25 4.12 13.63 15.81
CA ASP A 25 5.36 14.07 16.47
C ASP A 25 6.59 13.87 15.57
N GLY A 26 6.42 13.41 14.34
CA GLY A 26 7.51 13.23 13.41
C GLY A 26 8.24 11.91 13.55
N GLU A 27 7.68 10.92 14.27
CA GLU A 27 8.27 9.60 14.39
C GLU A 27 7.88 8.73 13.21
N LEU A 28 8.87 8.14 12.55
CA LEU A 28 8.66 7.28 11.38
C LEU A 28 8.43 5.84 11.80
N ASP A 29 7.46 5.19 11.17
CA ASP A 29 7.19 3.78 11.35
C ASP A 29 7.31 3.06 10.02
N LEU A 30 7.90 1.86 10.03
CA LEU A 30 8.12 1.03 8.85
C LEU A 30 7.81 -0.43 9.20
N GLY A 31 7.03 -1.10 8.38
CA GLY A 31 6.72 -2.51 8.58
C GLY A 31 6.10 -3.15 7.36
N PRO A 32 6.07 -4.49 7.32
CA PRO A 32 5.46 -5.21 6.19
C PRO A 32 3.94 -5.30 6.32
N LYS A 33 3.27 -5.39 5.17
CA LYS A 33 1.83 -5.68 5.07
C LYS A 33 1.62 -6.85 4.12
N MET A 34 1.31 -8.03 4.68
CA MET A 34 1.12 -9.26 3.91
C MET A 34 -0.18 -9.25 3.10
N SER A 35 -1.10 -8.36 3.43
CA SER A 35 -2.42 -8.31 2.78
C SER A 35 -2.54 -7.26 1.68
N MET A 36 -1.43 -6.63 1.27
CA MET A 36 -1.46 -5.61 0.22
C MET A 36 -2.00 -6.18 -1.08
N PHE A 37 -2.90 -5.45 -1.73
CA PHE A 37 -3.46 -5.84 -3.01
C PHE A 37 -3.75 -4.61 -3.88
N VAL A 38 -3.89 -4.87 -5.19
CA VAL A 38 -4.26 -3.85 -6.16
C VAL A 38 -5.78 -3.76 -6.19
N LEU A 39 -6.33 -2.61 -5.81
CA LEU A 39 -7.77 -2.41 -5.84
C LEU A 39 -8.24 -2.07 -7.25
N ASP A 40 -7.54 -1.17 -7.91
CA ASP A 40 -7.77 -0.78 -9.31
C ASP A 40 -6.48 -0.16 -9.88
N ASN A 41 -6.56 0.44 -11.06
CA ASN A 41 -5.39 0.99 -11.75
C ASN A 41 -4.66 2.11 -10.99
N ASN A 42 -5.31 2.71 -10.00
CA ASN A 42 -4.81 3.90 -9.32
C ASN A 42 -4.78 3.78 -7.80
N HIS A 43 -5.20 2.62 -7.26
CA HIS A 43 -5.35 2.44 -5.81
C HIS A 43 -4.76 1.13 -5.34
N LEU A 44 -4.00 1.21 -4.25
CA LEU A 44 -3.56 0.05 -3.47
C LEU A 44 -4.35 0.01 -2.18
N ALA A 45 -4.56 -1.19 -1.64
CA ALA A 45 -5.29 -1.36 -0.38
C ALA A 45 -4.73 -2.53 0.41
N TYR A 46 -5.06 -2.59 1.68
CA TYR A 46 -4.74 -3.75 2.51
C TYR A 46 -5.76 -3.89 3.64
N HIS A 47 -5.68 -5.01 4.35
CA HIS A 47 -6.53 -5.26 5.51
C HIS A 47 -5.80 -4.82 6.78
N GLU A 48 -6.32 -3.82 7.47
CA GLU A 48 -5.80 -3.45 8.78
C GLU A 48 -6.34 -4.42 9.82
N ARG A 49 -5.46 -5.23 10.40
CA ARG A 49 -5.85 -6.29 11.34
C ARG A 49 -5.45 -6.02 12.78
N THR A 50 -4.38 -5.26 12.98
CA THR A 50 -3.81 -5.03 14.32
C THR A 50 -4.22 -3.70 14.93
N ALA A 51 -4.64 -2.74 14.10
CA ALA A 51 -4.99 -1.38 14.52
C ALA A 51 -3.90 -0.73 15.37
N GLY A 52 -2.64 -0.91 14.97
CA GLY A 52 -1.48 -0.39 15.68
C GLY A 52 -1.09 1.03 15.29
N GLN A 53 0.22 1.33 15.39
CA GLN A 53 0.71 2.69 15.19
C GLN A 53 0.54 3.20 13.75
N HIS A 54 0.69 2.35 12.73
CA HIS A 54 0.42 2.76 11.34
C HIS A 54 -1.01 3.24 11.18
N PHE A 55 -1.97 2.50 11.75
CA PHE A 55 -3.37 2.86 11.66
C PHE A 55 -3.64 4.22 12.32
N LYS A 56 -3.07 4.42 13.52
CA LYS A 56 -3.19 5.71 14.21
C LYS A 56 -2.59 6.84 13.39
N ASN A 57 -1.41 6.62 12.79
CA ASN A 57 -0.76 7.63 11.96
C ASN A 57 -1.64 8.00 10.77
N LEU A 58 -2.27 7.02 10.12
CA LEU A 58 -3.17 7.27 9.01
C LEU A 58 -4.44 7.99 9.45
N GLN A 59 -4.99 7.66 10.62
CA GLN A 59 -6.13 8.41 11.19
C GLN A 59 -5.76 9.87 11.45
N ASP A 60 -4.51 10.13 11.80
CA ASP A 60 -4.00 11.47 12.08
C ASP A 60 -3.54 12.21 10.82
N GLY A 61 -3.73 11.63 9.63
CA GLY A 61 -3.48 12.32 8.36
C GLY A 61 -2.14 12.02 7.69
N SER A 62 -1.38 11.02 8.16
CA SER A 62 -0.13 10.64 7.50
C SER A 62 -0.36 10.25 6.05
N GLN A 63 0.58 10.60 5.18
CA GLN A 63 0.68 9.96 3.87
C GLN A 63 1.11 8.51 4.06
N LEU A 64 0.91 7.72 3.02
CA LEU A 64 1.39 6.33 2.96
C LEU A 64 2.44 6.20 1.88
N VAL A 65 3.53 5.53 2.21
CA VAL A 65 4.54 5.10 1.24
C VAL A 65 4.55 3.59 1.25
N VAL A 66 4.46 3.00 0.06
CA VAL A 66 4.53 1.54 -0.13
C VAL A 66 5.76 1.23 -0.95
N ALA A 67 6.61 0.33 -0.47
CA ALA A 67 7.77 -0.15 -1.22
C ALA A 67 7.64 -1.65 -1.44
N VAL A 68 7.89 -2.10 -2.66
CA VAL A 68 7.84 -3.52 -3.05
C VAL A 68 9.12 -3.84 -3.79
N ALA A 69 9.79 -4.92 -3.42
CA ALA A 69 11.06 -5.29 -4.05
C ALA A 69 11.23 -6.79 -4.16
N ASN A 70 12.00 -7.22 -5.15
CA ASN A 70 12.40 -8.60 -5.34
C ASN A 70 13.93 -8.65 -5.46
N LEU A 71 14.57 -9.32 -4.52
CA LEU A 71 16.03 -9.37 -4.45
C LEU A 71 16.65 -10.08 -5.65
N ALA A 72 16.07 -11.22 -6.04
CA ALA A 72 16.61 -12.02 -7.14
C ALA A 72 16.59 -11.27 -8.48
N GLU A 73 15.52 -10.50 -8.71
CA GLU A 73 15.38 -9.69 -9.94
C GLU A 73 16.05 -8.33 -9.81
N LYS A 74 16.47 -7.93 -8.61
CA LYS A 74 17.03 -6.60 -8.30
C LYS A 74 16.09 -5.49 -8.76
N LYS A 75 14.80 -5.71 -8.58
CA LYS A 75 13.72 -4.85 -9.06
C LYS A 75 12.86 -4.37 -7.92
N GLY A 76 12.35 -3.15 -8.02
CA GLY A 76 11.45 -2.62 -7.03
C GLY A 76 10.74 -1.36 -7.48
N TYR A 77 9.71 -0.99 -6.72
CA TYR A 77 8.93 0.24 -6.91
C TYR A 77 8.59 0.85 -5.56
N ARG A 78 8.42 2.16 -5.57
CA ARG A 78 7.88 2.89 -4.43
C ARG A 78 6.67 3.69 -4.89
N PHE A 79 5.58 3.55 -4.14
CA PHE A 79 4.31 4.23 -4.40
C PHE A 79 4.04 5.16 -3.24
N ARG A 80 3.67 6.40 -3.54
CA ARG A 80 3.36 7.41 -2.53
C ARG A 80 1.95 7.92 -2.76
N GLY A 81 1.20 8.10 -1.68
CA GLY A 81 -0.16 8.61 -1.83
C GLY A 81 -0.86 8.96 -0.52
N THR A 82 -2.11 9.31 -0.67
CA THR A 82 -3.00 9.65 0.44
C THR A 82 -4.00 8.52 0.67
N VAL A 83 -4.45 8.38 1.91
CA VAL A 83 -5.26 7.23 2.32
C VAL A 83 -6.65 7.65 2.76
N THR A 84 -7.64 6.88 2.33
CA THR A 84 -8.99 6.89 2.89
C THR A 84 -9.17 5.59 3.68
N LEU A 85 -9.65 5.70 4.91
CA LEU A 85 -9.91 4.54 5.76
C LEU A 85 -11.38 4.13 5.61
N HIS A 86 -11.60 2.92 5.07
CA HIS A 86 -12.95 2.37 4.90
C HIS A 86 -13.28 1.42 6.05
N THR A 87 -14.40 1.68 6.74
CA THR A 87 -14.77 0.93 7.94
C THR A 87 -16.21 0.40 7.93
N ASP A 88 -17.08 0.96 7.09
CA ASP A 88 -18.51 0.60 7.13
C ASP A 88 -19.22 0.75 5.78
N ASP A 89 -18.49 0.93 4.71
CA ASP A 89 -19.05 1.14 3.36
C ASP A 89 -18.93 -0.11 2.48
N ALA A 90 -19.27 0.03 1.20
CA ALA A 90 -19.27 -1.07 0.24
C ALA A 90 -17.87 -1.68 0.04
N ILE A 91 -16.82 -0.85 0.06
CA ILE A 91 -15.44 -1.32 -0.07
C ILE A 91 -15.07 -2.19 1.14
N TYR A 92 -15.39 -1.72 2.33
CA TYR A 92 -15.14 -2.47 3.56
C TYR A 92 -15.90 -3.81 3.56
N GLU A 93 -17.19 -3.79 3.24
CA GLU A 93 -18.02 -5.00 3.25
C GLU A 93 -17.52 -6.04 2.25
N GLU A 94 -17.08 -5.63 1.07
CA GLU A 94 -16.50 -6.54 0.10
C GLU A 94 -15.22 -7.19 0.62
N GLN A 95 -14.38 -6.45 1.33
CA GLN A 95 -13.14 -7.00 1.89
C GLN A 95 -13.40 -7.90 3.11
N VAL A 96 -14.45 -7.66 3.87
CA VAL A 96 -14.90 -8.59 4.91
C VAL A 96 -15.28 -9.92 4.26
N ARG A 97 -16.03 -9.89 3.16
CA ARG A 97 -16.40 -11.08 2.40
C ARG A 97 -15.16 -11.84 1.90
N VAL A 98 -14.18 -11.11 1.35
CA VAL A 98 -12.92 -11.71 0.89
C VAL A 98 -12.18 -12.39 2.04
N ALA A 99 -12.11 -11.73 3.21
CA ALA A 99 -11.47 -12.31 4.39
C ALA A 99 -12.16 -13.59 4.85
N GLU A 100 -13.49 -13.62 4.84
CA GLU A 100 -14.25 -14.82 5.18
C GLU A 100 -13.97 -15.98 4.22
N GLU A 101 -13.95 -15.70 2.91
CA GLU A 101 -13.65 -16.71 1.90
C GLU A 101 -12.24 -17.29 2.06
N LYS A 102 -11.27 -16.45 2.41
CA LYS A 102 -9.86 -16.87 2.59
C LYS A 102 -9.58 -17.45 3.97
N GLY A 103 -10.54 -17.37 4.89
CA GLY A 103 -10.34 -17.81 6.28
C GLY A 103 -9.37 -16.93 7.05
N THR A 104 -9.21 -15.68 6.67
CA THR A 104 -8.36 -14.73 7.37
C THR A 104 -9.18 -13.88 8.33
N LYS A 105 -8.49 -13.17 9.24
CA LYS A 105 -9.13 -12.33 10.25
C LYS A 105 -9.92 -11.20 9.58
N LYS A 106 -11.12 -10.92 10.11
CA LYS A 106 -11.91 -9.76 9.68
C LYS A 106 -11.10 -8.47 9.91
N PRO A 107 -10.94 -7.62 8.89
CA PRO A 107 -10.20 -6.38 9.07
C PRO A 107 -10.95 -5.40 9.97
N ALA A 108 -10.20 -4.64 10.77
CA ALA A 108 -10.75 -3.50 11.52
C ALA A 108 -11.07 -2.34 10.59
N ALA A 109 -10.30 -2.22 9.50
CA ALA A 109 -10.47 -1.20 8.48
C ALA A 109 -9.79 -1.67 7.18
N VAL A 110 -10.16 -1.05 6.07
CA VAL A 110 -9.48 -1.23 4.78
C VAL A 110 -8.91 0.12 4.34
N PRO A 111 -7.63 0.37 4.61
CA PRO A 111 -6.96 1.55 4.10
C PRO A 111 -6.81 1.45 2.58
N VAL A 112 -7.24 2.47 1.88
CA VAL A 112 -7.12 2.56 0.42
C VAL A 112 -6.26 3.77 0.09
N MET A 113 -5.14 3.54 -0.59
CA MET A 113 -4.22 4.61 -1.02
C MET A 113 -4.51 4.99 -2.46
N GLU A 114 -4.78 6.28 -2.67
CA GLU A 114 -4.75 6.86 -4.00
C GLU A 114 -3.29 7.13 -4.35
N ILE A 115 -2.81 6.53 -5.44
CA ILE A 115 -1.40 6.64 -5.84
C ILE A 115 -1.17 8.00 -6.50
N ASN A 116 -0.30 8.81 -5.91
CA ASN A 116 0.05 10.12 -6.44
C ASN A 116 1.39 10.11 -7.18
N GLU A 117 2.29 9.21 -6.81
CA GLU A 117 3.62 9.13 -7.41
C GLU A 117 4.12 7.70 -7.42
N ILE A 118 4.76 7.31 -8.52
CA ILE A 118 5.43 6.02 -8.66
C ILE A 118 6.90 6.28 -8.99
N GLN A 119 7.79 5.64 -8.22
CA GLN A 119 9.24 5.74 -8.41
C GLN A 119 9.80 4.36 -8.69
N ASP A 120 10.76 4.29 -9.60
CA ASP A 120 11.47 3.07 -9.92
C ASP A 120 12.60 2.86 -8.90
N LEU A 121 12.63 1.69 -8.27
CA LEU A 121 13.70 1.32 -7.33
C LEU A 121 14.56 0.19 -7.88
N THR A 122 14.38 -0.16 -9.15
CA THR A 122 15.20 -1.18 -9.81
C THR A 122 16.64 -0.74 -9.82
N SER A 123 17.57 -1.67 -9.50
CA SER A 123 19.00 -1.39 -9.47
C SER A 123 19.48 -0.84 -10.82
N GLY A 124 20.23 0.25 -10.80
CA GLY A 124 20.77 0.86 -12.00
C GLY A 124 20.58 2.38 -12.04
N ALA A 125 20.70 2.94 -13.23
CA ALA A 125 20.70 4.38 -13.46
C ALA A 125 19.36 5.06 -13.11
N ASN A 126 18.26 4.33 -13.11
CA ASN A 126 16.94 4.89 -12.84
C ASN A 126 16.47 4.74 -11.38
N ALA A 127 17.30 4.15 -10.52
CA ALA A 127 16.93 3.92 -9.12
C ALA A 127 16.55 5.24 -8.46
N GLY A 128 15.35 5.27 -7.85
CA GLY A 128 14.82 6.44 -7.17
C GLY A 128 14.14 7.47 -8.06
N LYS A 129 14.15 7.27 -9.38
CA LYS A 129 13.51 8.24 -10.29
C LYS A 129 12.01 8.07 -10.36
N THR A 130 11.31 9.19 -10.44
CA THR A 130 9.86 9.22 -10.64
C THR A 130 9.53 8.85 -12.09
N ILE A 131 8.65 7.85 -12.26
CA ILE A 131 8.20 7.39 -13.56
C ILE A 131 6.73 7.71 -13.84
N ALA A 132 5.97 8.07 -12.81
CA ALA A 132 4.60 8.57 -12.94
C ALA A 132 4.26 9.47 -11.76
N LYS A 133 3.53 10.55 -12.02
CA LYS A 133 3.15 11.49 -10.98
C LYS A 133 1.90 12.26 -11.41
N ASP A 134 1.07 12.66 -10.43
CA ASP A 134 -0.08 13.52 -10.63
C ASP A 134 0.31 14.89 -11.23
#